data_fbbc13b61ea7c8cf74d6e22679bb4d1a
#
_entry.id   fbbc13b61ea7c8cf74d6e22679bb4d1a
#
_cell.length_a   1.000
_cell.length_b   1.000
_cell.length_c   1.000
_cell.angle_alpha   90.00
_cell.angle_beta   90.00
_cell.angle_gamma   90.00
#
_symmetry.space_group_name_H-M   'P 1'
#
loop_
_entity.id
_entity.type
_entity.pdbx_description
1 polymer ?
#
loop_
_entity_poly.entity_id
_entity_poly.type
_entity_poly.pdbx_seq_one_letter_code
_entity_poly.pdbx_strand_id
1 'polypeptide(L)'
;MNQADMIMLLKQEVVPALGCTEPVCAALGAAAAASLVDGDITAINLKMNPGLYKNGMAVSIPGFSRVGMKYAGALGAVLRNYKAGLQLLEGITPSISEAAIALVGKDIVHIEIVNEENLYAEAEVVTKSHRGRSIIRGNHSNIVFLSQDDKIVLDKRAAAGGNDLLHDKLYAMTVGEIYDLSQSADEKDLGFMLDGVKMNQAVSDYVAQHQVGIGIAKTLEKSMGGKIMGDNLASRIMYKVASCAEGRMTGCPFPVMSSAGSGNHGITVTMAIFETAMYFHSTDLELCRVLAFAHMLNVYIKMRTGKLSAMCGCGIAAATSVAAAIVYLQGGSKEQIGNAIINMAANITGMICDGGKVGCALKLATASNAAVMSSELAMNGVVIPASNGICAATPEETIANMGTVSKPGMTETDTTVVTLEVPIEYVDEVRSIYREK
;
A
#
# COMPACT_ATOMS: atom_id res chain seq x y z
N MET A 1 -5.85 2.02 24.63
CA MET A 1 -6.49 1.00 23.74
C MET A 1 -6.60 -0.31 24.49
N ASN A 2 -7.67 -1.07 24.31
CA ASN A 2 -7.82 -2.40 24.88
C ASN A 2 -7.77 -3.47 23.78
N GLN A 3 -7.85 -4.75 24.14
CA GLN A 3 -7.75 -5.86 23.19
C GLN A 3 -8.87 -5.86 22.13
N ALA A 4 -10.11 -5.53 22.51
CA ALA A 4 -11.22 -5.45 21.56
C ALA A 4 -11.03 -4.30 20.54
N ASP A 5 -10.53 -3.15 21.00
CA ASP A 5 -10.16 -2.03 20.13
C ASP A 5 -9.06 -2.43 19.14
N MET A 6 -8.02 -3.15 19.61
CA MET A 6 -6.93 -3.65 18.77
C MET A 6 -7.45 -4.56 17.67
N ILE A 7 -8.26 -5.57 18.01
CA ILE A 7 -8.82 -6.52 17.04
C ILE A 7 -9.70 -5.78 16.02
N MET A 8 -10.49 -4.80 16.47
CA MET A 8 -11.32 -4.00 15.59
C MET A 8 -10.47 -3.17 14.62
N LEU A 9 -9.43 -2.51 15.11
CA LEU A 9 -8.49 -1.75 14.29
C LEU A 9 -7.78 -2.65 13.27
N LEU A 10 -7.27 -3.80 13.71
CA LEU A 10 -6.60 -4.75 12.82
C LEU A 10 -7.55 -5.24 11.71
N LYS A 11 -8.82 -5.54 12.02
CA LYS A 11 -9.82 -5.92 11.02
C LYS A 11 -10.20 -4.79 10.06
N GLN A 12 -10.00 -3.53 10.43
CA GLN A 12 -10.20 -2.38 9.55
C GLN A 12 -8.99 -2.12 8.64
N GLU A 13 -7.77 -2.30 9.17
CA GLU A 13 -6.53 -1.91 8.49
C GLU A 13 -5.86 -3.07 7.74
N VAL A 14 -6.17 -4.32 8.14
CA VAL A 14 -5.60 -5.54 7.53
C VAL A 14 -6.71 -6.25 6.76
N VAL A 15 -6.84 -5.90 5.49
CA VAL A 15 -7.95 -6.35 4.62
C VAL A 15 -7.42 -6.81 3.27
N PRO A 16 -8.12 -7.79 2.62
CA PRO A 16 -7.77 -8.20 1.26
C PRO A 16 -7.86 -7.05 0.26
N ALA A 17 -6.91 -6.99 -0.67
CA ALA A 17 -6.87 -6.01 -1.75
C ALA A 17 -6.45 -6.68 -3.06
N LEU A 18 -7.25 -6.52 -4.13
CA LEU A 18 -6.90 -6.94 -5.48
C LEU A 18 -6.38 -5.75 -6.28
N GLY A 19 -5.16 -5.86 -6.80
CA GLY A 19 -4.52 -4.77 -7.53
C GLY A 19 -4.11 -3.58 -6.64
N CYS A 20 -3.92 -2.42 -7.26
CA CYS A 20 -3.54 -1.19 -6.56
C CYS A 20 -4.77 -0.35 -6.22
N THR A 21 -4.81 0.17 -4.99
CA THR A 21 -5.97 0.91 -4.46
C THR A 21 -6.22 2.24 -5.17
N GLU A 22 -5.20 2.86 -5.75
CA GLU A 22 -5.29 4.15 -6.41
C GLU A 22 -6.08 4.08 -7.75
N PRO A 23 -5.79 3.16 -8.68
CA PRO A 23 -6.66 2.94 -9.84
C PRO A 23 -8.08 2.54 -9.45
N VAL A 24 -8.23 1.69 -8.40
CA VAL A 24 -9.57 1.32 -7.91
C VAL A 24 -10.31 2.54 -7.37
N CYS A 25 -9.65 3.47 -6.68
CA CYS A 25 -10.25 4.72 -6.20
C CYS A 25 -10.78 5.57 -7.36
N ALA A 26 -10.00 5.77 -8.42
CA ALA A 26 -10.44 6.50 -9.61
C ALA A 26 -11.62 5.80 -10.30
N ALA A 27 -11.54 4.46 -10.46
CA ALA A 27 -12.61 3.66 -11.02
C ALA A 27 -13.89 3.74 -10.17
N LEU A 28 -13.76 3.68 -8.84
CA LEU A 28 -14.87 3.75 -7.91
C LEU A 28 -15.58 5.13 -7.97
N GLY A 29 -14.80 6.21 -8.04
CA GLY A 29 -15.34 7.56 -8.23
C GLY A 29 -16.12 7.66 -9.56
N ALA A 30 -15.52 7.21 -10.66
CA ALA A 30 -16.17 7.22 -11.96
C ALA A 30 -17.40 6.30 -12.01
N ALA A 31 -17.37 5.13 -11.36
CA ALA A 31 -18.53 4.23 -11.27
C ALA A 31 -19.68 4.86 -10.47
N ALA A 32 -19.37 5.54 -9.37
CA ALA A 32 -20.37 6.23 -8.56
C ALA A 32 -21.03 7.39 -9.34
N ALA A 33 -20.24 8.20 -10.03
CA ALA A 33 -20.76 9.27 -10.89
C ALA A 33 -21.60 8.71 -12.04
N ALA A 34 -21.10 7.68 -12.75
CA ALA A 34 -21.80 7.04 -13.87
C ALA A 34 -23.11 6.35 -13.47
N SER A 35 -23.19 5.85 -12.24
CA SER A 35 -24.42 5.20 -11.73
C SER A 35 -25.62 6.14 -11.61
N LEU A 36 -25.38 7.44 -11.64
CA LEU A 36 -26.40 8.47 -11.49
C LEU A 36 -26.95 8.96 -12.85
N VAL A 37 -26.35 8.56 -13.96
CA VAL A 37 -26.71 9.06 -15.29
C VAL A 37 -26.94 7.93 -16.27
N ASP A 38 -27.87 8.12 -17.20
CA ASP A 38 -28.21 7.19 -18.28
C ASP A 38 -27.70 7.69 -19.62
N GLY A 39 -27.57 6.77 -20.58
CA GLY A 39 -27.17 7.06 -21.96
C GLY A 39 -25.66 6.99 -22.23
N ASP A 40 -25.30 7.42 -23.44
CA ASP A 40 -23.92 7.38 -23.91
C ASP A 40 -23.05 8.41 -23.20
N ILE A 41 -21.88 7.98 -22.73
CA ILE A 41 -20.90 8.84 -22.08
C ILE A 41 -20.22 9.72 -23.14
N THR A 42 -20.24 11.03 -22.90
CA THR A 42 -19.61 12.05 -23.76
C THR A 42 -18.37 12.67 -23.16
N ALA A 43 -18.19 12.62 -21.81
CA ALA A 43 -16.97 13.01 -21.14
C ALA A 43 -16.84 12.30 -19.78
N ILE A 44 -15.59 12.05 -19.37
CA ILE A 44 -15.21 11.61 -18.03
C ILE A 44 -14.10 12.54 -17.56
N ASN A 45 -14.39 13.35 -16.56
CA ASN A 45 -13.44 14.29 -15.98
C ASN A 45 -13.04 13.79 -14.59
N LEU A 46 -11.75 13.53 -14.40
CA LEU A 46 -11.18 13.06 -13.15
C LEU A 46 -10.30 14.16 -12.55
N LYS A 47 -10.53 14.48 -11.26
CA LYS A 47 -9.63 15.36 -10.51
C LYS A 47 -9.04 14.57 -9.36
N MET A 48 -7.74 14.67 -9.13
CA MET A 48 -7.06 13.96 -8.07
C MET A 48 -5.84 14.69 -7.55
N ASN A 49 -5.49 14.45 -6.29
CA ASN A 49 -4.28 15.00 -5.73
C ASN A 49 -3.02 14.33 -6.32
N PRO A 50 -1.83 15.00 -6.28
CA PRO A 50 -0.60 14.49 -6.90
C PRO A 50 -0.22 13.08 -6.44
N GLY A 51 -0.35 12.78 -5.13
CA GLY A 51 0.00 11.47 -4.58
C GLY A 51 -0.87 10.33 -5.12
N LEU A 52 -2.17 10.55 -5.28
CA LEU A 52 -3.08 9.55 -5.87
C LEU A 52 -2.75 9.29 -7.35
N TYR A 53 -2.53 10.36 -8.12
CA TYR A 53 -2.15 10.26 -9.53
C TYR A 53 -0.81 9.52 -9.69
N LYS A 54 0.24 9.99 -9.02
CA LYS A 54 1.58 9.42 -9.05
C LYS A 54 1.56 7.91 -8.76
N ASN A 55 0.80 7.49 -7.74
CA ASN A 55 0.78 6.08 -7.34
C ASN A 55 0.00 5.18 -8.30
N GLY A 56 -0.99 5.73 -9.01
CA GLY A 56 -1.87 4.93 -9.88
C GLY A 56 -1.51 4.91 -11.36
N MET A 57 -0.71 5.86 -11.82
CA MET A 57 -0.53 6.14 -13.24
C MET A 57 0.21 5.06 -14.05
N ALA A 58 1.13 4.31 -13.42
CA ALA A 58 1.96 3.30 -14.09
C ALA A 58 1.70 1.87 -13.59
N VAL A 59 0.70 1.67 -12.73
CA VAL A 59 0.41 0.36 -12.16
C VAL A 59 -0.57 -0.42 -13.02
N SER A 60 -0.37 -1.74 -13.09
CA SER A 60 -1.27 -2.64 -13.81
C SER A 60 -2.63 -2.75 -13.14
N ILE A 61 -3.67 -2.86 -13.95
CA ILE A 61 -5.04 -3.13 -13.51
C ILE A 61 -5.30 -4.62 -13.70
N PRO A 62 -5.65 -5.38 -12.64
CA PRO A 62 -5.92 -6.80 -12.74
C PRO A 62 -7.00 -7.12 -13.79
N GLY A 63 -6.76 -8.15 -14.62
CA GLY A 63 -7.70 -8.53 -15.67
C GLY A 63 -7.79 -7.57 -16.87
N PHE A 64 -6.96 -6.54 -16.92
CA PHE A 64 -6.97 -5.55 -17.99
C PHE A 64 -5.60 -5.35 -18.64
N SER A 65 -5.59 -5.13 -19.95
CA SER A 65 -4.36 -5.11 -20.76
C SER A 65 -3.62 -3.76 -20.80
N ARG A 66 -4.20 -2.70 -20.24
CA ARG A 66 -3.64 -1.35 -20.21
C ARG A 66 -3.39 -0.89 -18.77
N VAL A 67 -2.63 0.19 -18.61
CA VAL A 67 -2.30 0.79 -17.31
C VAL A 67 -2.75 2.25 -17.26
N GLY A 68 -2.86 2.78 -16.06
CA GLY A 68 -3.02 4.21 -15.82
C GLY A 68 -4.44 4.64 -15.48
N MET A 69 -4.51 5.87 -14.96
CA MET A 69 -5.71 6.41 -14.32
C MET A 69 -6.84 6.72 -15.33
N LYS A 70 -6.54 7.06 -16.60
CA LYS A 70 -7.56 7.25 -17.64
C LYS A 70 -8.36 5.97 -17.86
N TYR A 71 -7.65 4.83 -17.98
CA TYR A 71 -8.30 3.53 -18.15
C TYR A 71 -9.07 3.10 -16.89
N ALA A 72 -8.52 3.36 -15.70
CA ALA A 72 -9.23 3.08 -14.46
C ALA A 72 -10.57 3.84 -14.37
N GLY A 73 -10.57 5.14 -14.68
CA GLY A 73 -11.78 5.94 -14.74
C GLY A 73 -12.79 5.44 -15.80
N ALA A 74 -12.31 5.11 -17.00
CA ALA A 74 -13.16 4.55 -18.07
C ALA A 74 -13.78 3.21 -17.65
N LEU A 75 -13.01 2.29 -17.07
CA LEU A 75 -13.50 1.00 -16.55
C LEU A 75 -14.59 1.22 -15.49
N GLY A 76 -14.35 2.12 -14.55
CA GLY A 76 -15.33 2.46 -13.52
C GLY A 76 -16.63 2.99 -14.11
N ALA A 77 -16.54 3.92 -15.06
CA ALA A 77 -17.68 4.52 -15.73
C ALA A 77 -18.50 3.50 -16.55
N VAL A 78 -17.86 2.46 -17.11
CA VAL A 78 -18.55 1.36 -17.80
C VAL A 78 -19.17 0.39 -16.80
N LEU A 79 -18.47 0.02 -15.72
CA LEU A 79 -18.93 -0.92 -14.69
C LEU A 79 -20.13 -0.39 -13.89
N ARG A 80 -20.15 0.88 -13.54
CA ARG A 80 -21.22 1.56 -12.77
C ARG A 80 -21.55 0.96 -11.38
N ASN A 81 -20.93 -0.15 -10.99
CA ASN A 81 -21.24 -0.89 -9.75
C ASN A 81 -20.38 -0.42 -8.57
N TYR A 82 -20.48 0.86 -8.19
CA TYR A 82 -19.68 1.41 -7.08
C TYR A 82 -19.92 0.72 -5.73
N LYS A 83 -21.01 -0.02 -5.55
CA LYS A 83 -21.32 -0.77 -4.33
C LYS A 83 -20.36 -1.94 -4.10
N ALA A 84 -19.66 -2.41 -5.14
CA ALA A 84 -18.60 -3.41 -5.01
C ALA A 84 -17.35 -2.90 -4.27
N GLY A 85 -17.25 -1.59 -4.00
CA GLY A 85 -16.13 -1.01 -3.25
C GLY A 85 -14.78 -1.29 -3.91
N LEU A 86 -13.79 -1.70 -3.13
CA LEU A 86 -12.45 -1.99 -3.63
C LEU A 86 -12.34 -3.27 -4.49
N GLN A 87 -13.41 -4.05 -4.61
CA GLN A 87 -13.51 -5.21 -5.49
C GLN A 87 -14.15 -4.89 -6.86
N LEU A 88 -14.43 -3.62 -7.14
CA LEU A 88 -15.10 -3.17 -8.37
C LEU A 88 -14.48 -3.77 -9.65
N LEU A 89 -13.16 -3.83 -9.70
CA LEU A 89 -12.43 -4.27 -10.90
C LEU A 89 -12.44 -5.82 -11.11
N GLU A 90 -12.96 -6.60 -10.16
CA GLU A 90 -13.21 -8.03 -10.37
C GLU A 90 -14.28 -8.28 -11.44
N GLY A 91 -15.14 -7.28 -11.68
CA GLY A 91 -16.19 -7.32 -12.70
C GLY A 91 -15.71 -7.10 -14.13
N ILE A 92 -14.41 -6.97 -14.40
CA ILE A 92 -13.89 -6.73 -15.75
C ILE A 92 -14.09 -7.95 -16.64
N THR A 93 -14.82 -7.76 -17.75
CA THR A 93 -15.01 -8.73 -18.82
C THR A 93 -14.36 -8.22 -20.11
N PRO A 94 -14.18 -9.06 -21.16
CA PRO A 94 -13.66 -8.60 -22.44
C PRO A 94 -14.48 -7.43 -23.04
N SER A 95 -15.81 -7.48 -22.95
CA SER A 95 -16.67 -6.41 -23.47
C SER A 95 -16.51 -5.10 -22.68
N ILE A 96 -16.35 -5.16 -21.36
CA ILE A 96 -16.07 -3.98 -20.53
C ILE A 96 -14.70 -3.40 -20.86
N SER A 97 -13.70 -4.27 -21.09
CA SER A 97 -12.36 -3.87 -21.49
C SER A 97 -12.36 -3.12 -22.82
N GLU A 98 -13.04 -3.66 -23.84
CA GLU A 98 -13.19 -3.03 -25.16
C GLU A 98 -13.92 -1.68 -25.07
N ALA A 99 -14.99 -1.60 -24.29
CA ALA A 99 -15.73 -0.36 -24.08
C ALA A 99 -14.87 0.72 -23.41
N ALA A 100 -14.10 0.36 -22.37
CA ALA A 100 -13.21 1.29 -21.69
C ALA A 100 -12.07 1.79 -22.62
N ILE A 101 -11.47 0.89 -23.40
CA ILE A 101 -10.45 1.25 -24.39
C ILE A 101 -11.03 2.21 -25.43
N ALA A 102 -12.26 1.95 -25.92
CA ALA A 102 -12.93 2.81 -26.88
C ALA A 102 -13.22 4.21 -26.33
N LEU A 103 -13.58 4.35 -25.02
CA LEU A 103 -13.79 5.65 -24.40
C LEU A 103 -12.50 6.45 -24.32
N VAL A 104 -11.38 5.83 -23.92
CA VAL A 104 -10.07 6.48 -23.88
C VAL A 104 -9.61 6.84 -25.29
N GLY A 105 -9.82 5.96 -26.29
CA GLY A 105 -9.47 6.21 -27.69
C GLY A 105 -10.24 7.34 -28.35
N LYS A 106 -11.41 7.72 -27.81
CA LYS A 106 -12.18 8.91 -28.24
C LYS A 106 -11.69 10.22 -27.62
N ASP A 107 -10.65 10.18 -26.79
CA ASP A 107 -10.07 11.30 -26.02
C ASP A 107 -11.11 12.08 -25.19
N ILE A 108 -12.08 11.38 -24.62
CA ILE A 108 -13.13 11.94 -23.74
C ILE A 108 -12.86 11.72 -22.25
N VAL A 109 -11.69 11.14 -21.89
CA VAL A 109 -11.28 10.92 -20.51
C VAL A 109 -10.14 11.87 -20.16
N HIS A 110 -10.45 12.84 -19.30
CA HIS A 110 -9.53 13.89 -18.92
C HIS A 110 -9.12 13.77 -17.45
N ILE A 111 -7.87 14.13 -17.14
CA ILE A 111 -7.34 14.14 -15.79
C ILE A 111 -6.81 15.54 -15.49
N GLU A 112 -7.19 16.06 -14.33
CA GLU A 112 -6.68 17.30 -13.74
C GLU A 112 -6.06 16.96 -12.38
N ILE A 113 -4.81 17.39 -12.17
CA ILE A 113 -4.14 17.26 -10.87
C ILE A 113 -4.45 18.51 -10.07
N VAL A 114 -5.04 18.34 -8.89
CA VAL A 114 -5.48 19.41 -8.00
C VAL A 114 -4.69 19.40 -6.69
N ASN A 115 -4.39 20.59 -6.17
CA ASN A 115 -3.65 20.73 -4.92
C ASN A 115 -4.57 20.51 -3.70
N GLU A 116 -4.87 19.23 -3.44
CA GLU A 116 -5.63 18.79 -2.26
C GLU A 116 -4.67 18.04 -1.31
N GLU A 117 -4.72 18.36 -0.03
CA GLU A 117 -3.72 17.90 0.94
C GLU A 117 -3.76 16.41 1.29
N ASN A 118 -4.92 15.81 1.28
CA ASN A 118 -5.13 14.41 1.64
C ASN A 118 -5.58 13.63 0.41
N LEU A 119 -5.84 12.32 0.58
CA LEU A 119 -6.42 11.52 -0.49
C LEU A 119 -7.69 12.21 -1.01
N TYR A 120 -7.67 12.55 -2.28
CA TYR A 120 -8.75 13.20 -3.00
C TYR A 120 -8.90 12.62 -4.40
N ALA A 121 -10.11 12.19 -4.73
CA ALA A 121 -10.52 11.85 -6.07
C ALA A 121 -11.92 12.40 -6.32
N GLU A 122 -12.08 13.17 -7.39
CA GLU A 122 -13.37 13.61 -7.91
C GLU A 122 -13.55 13.04 -9.30
N ALA A 123 -14.74 12.55 -9.60
CA ALA A 123 -15.09 12.11 -10.93
C ALA A 123 -16.40 12.77 -11.36
N GLU A 124 -16.43 13.25 -12.59
CA GLU A 124 -17.61 13.73 -13.27
C GLU A 124 -17.82 12.91 -14.54
N VAL A 125 -18.99 12.33 -14.69
CA VAL A 125 -19.39 11.58 -15.90
C VAL A 125 -20.53 12.32 -16.56
N VAL A 126 -20.32 12.70 -17.82
CA VAL A 126 -21.26 13.49 -18.62
C VAL A 126 -21.85 12.62 -19.71
N THR A 127 -23.16 12.73 -19.90
CA THR A 127 -23.92 12.19 -21.03
C THR A 127 -24.54 13.34 -21.80
N LYS A 128 -25.31 13.05 -22.86
CA LYS A 128 -26.05 14.12 -23.60
C LYS A 128 -27.11 14.83 -22.75
N SER A 129 -27.64 14.17 -21.72
CA SER A 129 -28.79 14.63 -20.95
C SER A 129 -28.45 15.01 -19.52
N HIS A 130 -27.46 14.35 -18.92
CA HIS A 130 -27.20 14.46 -17.49
C HIS A 130 -25.72 14.45 -17.17
N ARG A 131 -25.37 14.92 -15.96
CA ARG A 131 -24.06 14.95 -15.38
C ARG A 131 -24.11 14.32 -13.99
N GLY A 132 -23.33 13.25 -13.78
CA GLY A 132 -23.12 12.64 -12.46
C GLY A 132 -21.78 13.08 -11.88
N ARG A 133 -21.71 13.36 -10.59
CA ARG A 133 -20.50 13.76 -9.89
C ARG A 133 -20.33 12.99 -8.60
N SER A 134 -19.10 12.60 -8.29
CA SER A 134 -18.71 11.94 -7.04
C SER A 134 -17.44 12.55 -6.48
N ILE A 135 -17.27 12.53 -5.14
CA ILE A 135 -16.03 12.88 -4.46
C ILE A 135 -15.70 11.79 -3.45
N ILE A 136 -14.44 11.33 -3.48
CA ILE A 136 -13.84 10.41 -2.50
C ILE A 136 -12.78 11.18 -1.72
N ARG A 137 -12.78 11.08 -0.37
CA ARG A 137 -11.81 11.75 0.51
C ARG A 137 -11.35 10.86 1.66
N GLY A 138 -10.07 11.02 2.04
CA GLY A 138 -9.48 10.47 3.26
C GLY A 138 -9.17 8.97 3.24
N ASN A 139 -9.96 8.18 2.50
CA ASN A 139 -9.74 6.75 2.25
C ASN A 139 -10.18 6.44 0.82
N HIS A 140 -9.54 5.43 0.19
CA HIS A 140 -9.75 5.08 -1.24
C HIS A 140 -11.19 4.66 -1.60
N SER A 141 -12.02 4.28 -0.62
CA SER A 141 -13.41 3.88 -0.83
C SER A 141 -14.44 4.80 -0.17
N ASN A 142 -14.01 5.87 0.50
CA ASN A 142 -14.91 6.76 1.23
C ASN A 142 -15.53 7.82 0.32
N ILE A 143 -16.68 7.49 -0.29
CA ILE A 143 -17.46 8.43 -1.08
C ILE A 143 -18.17 9.41 -0.14
N VAL A 144 -17.78 10.69 -0.20
CA VAL A 144 -18.31 11.76 0.65
C VAL A 144 -19.31 12.65 -0.03
N PHE A 145 -19.40 12.60 -1.36
CA PHE A 145 -20.33 13.43 -2.12
C PHE A 145 -20.81 12.70 -3.39
N LEU A 146 -22.11 12.83 -3.68
CA LEU A 146 -22.75 12.39 -4.94
C LEU A 146 -23.78 13.43 -5.36
N SER A 147 -23.80 13.79 -6.65
CA SER A 147 -24.87 14.58 -7.25
C SER A 147 -25.17 14.15 -8.67
N GLN A 148 -26.43 14.36 -9.08
CA GLN A 148 -26.87 14.29 -10.46
C GLN A 148 -27.32 15.69 -10.86
N ASP A 149 -26.69 16.29 -11.85
CA ASP A 149 -26.84 17.68 -12.19
C ASP A 149 -26.68 18.57 -10.95
N ASP A 150 -27.69 19.38 -10.61
CA ASP A 150 -27.65 20.22 -9.40
C ASP A 150 -28.30 19.54 -8.18
N LYS A 151 -28.80 18.32 -8.32
CA LYS A 151 -29.46 17.59 -7.23
C LYS A 151 -28.41 16.79 -6.43
N ILE A 152 -28.19 17.17 -5.18
CA ILE A 152 -27.34 16.45 -4.25
C ILE A 152 -28.04 15.15 -3.81
N VAL A 153 -27.36 14.01 -3.97
CA VAL A 153 -27.80 12.67 -3.56
C VAL A 153 -27.16 12.28 -2.24
N LEU A 154 -25.89 12.67 -2.03
CA LEU A 154 -25.13 12.42 -0.81
C LEU A 154 -24.21 13.61 -0.53
N ASP A 155 -24.21 14.11 0.70
CA ASP A 155 -23.20 15.08 1.18
C ASP A 155 -22.76 14.74 2.60
N LYS A 156 -21.57 14.18 2.70
CA LYS A 156 -20.87 13.88 3.96
C LYS A 156 -19.56 14.66 4.08
N ARG A 157 -19.34 15.70 3.26
CA ARG A 157 -18.07 16.44 3.22
C ARG A 157 -17.72 17.08 4.56
N ALA A 158 -18.72 17.59 5.29
CA ALA A 158 -18.54 18.16 6.62
C ALA A 158 -18.21 17.11 7.69
N ALA A 159 -18.63 15.85 7.50
CA ALA A 159 -18.37 14.75 8.44
C ALA A 159 -17.06 13.99 8.11
N ALA A 160 -16.44 14.25 6.97
CA ALA A 160 -15.22 13.55 6.52
C ALA A 160 -13.95 13.89 7.33
N GLY A 161 -14.05 14.74 8.35
CA GLY A 161 -13.01 15.04 9.34
C GLY A 161 -13.28 14.41 10.72
N GLY A 162 -14.20 13.44 10.83
CA GLY A 162 -14.47 12.74 12.08
C GLY A 162 -13.25 11.99 12.57
N ASN A 163 -12.86 12.21 13.84
CA ASN A 163 -11.83 11.47 14.53
C ASN A 163 -12.16 9.97 14.44
N ASP A 164 -11.27 9.18 13.88
CA ASP A 164 -11.32 7.73 13.99
C ASP A 164 -10.81 7.36 15.39
N LEU A 165 -11.74 7.14 16.30
CA LEU A 165 -11.45 6.90 17.72
C LEU A 165 -10.40 5.78 17.92
N LEU A 166 -10.35 4.78 17.06
CA LEU A 166 -9.38 3.69 17.17
C LEU A 166 -7.97 4.17 16.80
N HIS A 167 -7.86 4.99 15.75
CA HIS A 167 -6.59 5.60 15.37
C HIS A 167 -6.10 6.58 16.44
N ASP A 168 -6.98 7.40 17.03
CA ASP A 168 -6.60 8.31 18.13
C ASP A 168 -6.10 7.54 19.35
N LYS A 169 -6.77 6.42 19.71
CA LYS A 169 -6.32 5.54 20.79
C LYS A 169 -4.95 4.92 20.49
N LEU A 170 -4.70 4.48 19.25
CA LEU A 170 -3.41 3.95 18.85
C LEU A 170 -2.33 5.05 18.88
N TYR A 171 -2.66 6.24 18.37
CA TYR A 171 -1.73 7.36 18.32
C TYR A 171 -1.20 7.78 19.68
N ALA A 172 -2.00 7.61 20.73
CA ALA A 172 -1.65 7.92 22.12
C ALA A 172 -0.80 6.83 22.80
N MET A 173 -0.58 5.66 22.16
CA MET A 173 0.22 4.58 22.73
C MET A 173 1.71 4.77 22.48
N THR A 174 2.53 4.17 23.34
CA THR A 174 3.94 3.91 23.11
C THR A 174 4.14 2.59 22.36
N VAL A 175 5.31 2.41 21.76
CA VAL A 175 5.70 1.14 21.11
C VAL A 175 5.68 -0.03 22.11
N GLY A 176 6.12 0.24 23.36
CA GLY A 176 6.08 -0.75 24.44
C GLY A 176 4.67 -1.18 24.83
N GLU A 177 3.70 -0.27 24.83
CA GLU A 177 2.29 -0.58 25.08
C GLU A 177 1.64 -1.36 23.94
N ILE A 178 2.00 -1.06 22.67
CA ILE A 178 1.57 -1.84 21.51
C ILE A 178 2.09 -3.28 21.60
N TYR A 179 3.36 -3.45 22.02
CA TYR A 179 3.96 -4.75 22.26
C TYR A 179 3.18 -5.53 23.34
N ASP A 180 2.96 -4.95 24.52
CA ASP A 180 2.23 -5.60 25.62
C ASP A 180 0.82 -6.03 25.22
N LEU A 181 0.13 -5.16 24.48
CA LEU A 181 -1.23 -5.43 24.03
C LEU A 181 -1.28 -6.61 23.06
N SER A 182 -0.32 -6.70 22.14
CA SER A 182 -0.24 -7.83 21.20
C SER A 182 0.09 -9.15 21.90
N GLN A 183 0.94 -9.13 22.91
CA GLN A 183 1.29 -10.30 23.73
C GLN A 183 0.09 -10.90 24.48
N SER A 184 -0.85 -10.05 24.90
CA SER A 184 -2.02 -10.47 25.68
C SER A 184 -3.13 -11.13 24.86
N ALA A 185 -3.04 -11.13 23.52
CA ALA A 185 -4.09 -11.61 22.64
C ALA A 185 -4.07 -13.13 22.46
N ASP A 186 -5.25 -13.72 22.27
CA ASP A 186 -5.44 -15.15 22.04
C ASP A 186 -5.49 -15.48 20.54
N GLU A 187 -5.12 -16.72 20.19
CA GLU A 187 -5.11 -17.20 18.80
C GLU A 187 -6.49 -17.12 18.13
N LYS A 188 -7.56 -17.44 18.85
CA LYS A 188 -8.95 -17.37 18.34
C LYS A 188 -9.34 -15.98 17.84
N ASP A 189 -8.75 -14.93 18.42
CA ASP A 189 -9.03 -13.54 18.11
C ASP A 189 -8.13 -13.01 16.98
N LEU A 190 -6.95 -13.60 16.81
CA LEU A 190 -5.93 -13.20 15.84
C LEU A 190 -5.77 -14.15 14.65
N GLY A 191 -6.47 -15.31 14.62
CA GLY A 191 -6.31 -16.34 13.58
C GLY A 191 -6.50 -15.81 12.15
N PHE A 192 -7.25 -14.73 11.95
CA PHE A 192 -7.40 -14.09 10.64
C PHE A 192 -6.08 -13.51 10.09
N MET A 193 -5.06 -13.31 10.92
CA MET A 193 -3.71 -12.91 10.46
C MET A 193 -3.08 -13.99 9.57
N LEU A 194 -3.36 -15.26 9.84
CA LEU A 194 -2.86 -16.38 9.03
C LEU A 194 -3.49 -16.41 7.63
N ASP A 195 -4.68 -15.85 7.46
CA ASP A 195 -5.27 -15.71 6.13
C ASP A 195 -4.45 -14.77 5.25
N GLY A 196 -3.84 -13.75 5.85
CA GLY A 196 -2.89 -12.86 5.17
C GLY A 196 -1.65 -13.60 4.70
N VAL A 197 -1.12 -14.49 5.51
CA VAL A 197 0.03 -15.36 5.14
C VAL A 197 -0.34 -16.22 3.94
N LYS A 198 -1.46 -16.97 4.01
CA LYS A 198 -1.93 -17.86 2.93
C LYS A 198 -2.15 -17.07 1.62
N MET A 199 -2.80 -15.91 1.72
CA MET A 199 -3.11 -15.07 0.58
C MET A 199 -1.84 -14.57 -0.13
N ASN A 200 -0.89 -14.02 0.63
CA ASN A 200 0.36 -13.52 0.07
C ASN A 200 1.26 -14.65 -0.43
N GLN A 201 1.27 -15.81 0.26
CA GLN A 201 2.00 -16.99 -0.20
C GLN A 201 1.49 -17.47 -1.58
N ALA A 202 0.18 -17.45 -1.83
CA ALA A 202 -0.39 -17.82 -3.12
C ALA A 202 0.14 -16.93 -4.26
N VAL A 203 0.37 -15.64 -4.01
CA VAL A 203 1.00 -14.74 -5.00
C VAL A 203 2.45 -15.13 -5.23
N SER A 204 3.22 -15.41 -4.17
CA SER A 204 4.61 -15.85 -4.29
C SER A 204 4.73 -17.16 -5.07
N ASP A 205 3.83 -18.13 -4.81
CA ASP A 205 3.80 -19.42 -5.49
C ASP A 205 3.44 -19.29 -6.97
N TYR A 206 2.52 -18.37 -7.29
CA TYR A 206 2.21 -18.03 -8.67
C TYR A 206 3.42 -17.45 -9.41
N VAL A 207 4.13 -16.51 -8.79
CA VAL A 207 5.34 -15.88 -9.39
C VAL A 207 6.46 -16.90 -9.60
N ALA A 208 6.62 -17.86 -8.67
CA ALA A 208 7.60 -18.93 -8.81
C ALA A 208 7.35 -19.84 -10.03
N GLN A 209 6.06 -20.03 -10.41
CA GLN A 209 5.65 -20.92 -11.50
C GLN A 209 5.47 -20.21 -12.84
N HIS A 210 5.38 -18.86 -12.86
CA HIS A 210 5.08 -18.09 -14.04
C HIS A 210 6.15 -17.02 -14.28
N GLN A 211 6.38 -16.68 -15.53
CA GLN A 211 7.23 -15.53 -15.86
C GLN A 211 6.42 -14.25 -15.61
N VAL A 212 6.74 -13.55 -14.53
CA VAL A 212 6.02 -12.35 -14.07
C VAL A 212 6.99 -11.19 -13.95
N GLY A 213 6.55 -10.00 -14.31
CA GLY A 213 7.32 -8.77 -14.16
C GLY A 213 8.61 -8.75 -14.98
N ILE A 214 9.64 -8.14 -14.44
CA ILE A 214 10.96 -7.97 -15.08
C ILE A 214 11.99 -9.00 -14.61
N GLY A 215 11.60 -9.88 -13.68
CA GLY A 215 12.44 -10.96 -13.19
C GLY A 215 13.27 -10.60 -11.94
N ILE A 216 12.83 -9.66 -11.13
CA ILE A 216 13.47 -9.31 -9.84
C ILE A 216 13.45 -10.54 -8.92
N ALA A 217 12.27 -11.11 -8.69
CA ALA A 217 12.09 -12.28 -7.84
C ALA A 217 12.93 -13.47 -8.33
N LYS A 218 12.85 -13.78 -9.62
CA LYS A 218 13.62 -14.88 -10.25
C LYS A 218 15.12 -14.69 -10.10
N THR A 219 15.60 -13.45 -10.21
CA THR A 219 17.01 -13.14 -10.03
C THR A 219 17.46 -13.32 -8.57
N LEU A 220 16.64 -12.86 -7.62
CA LEU A 220 16.91 -13.04 -6.18
C LEU A 220 16.93 -14.53 -5.81
N GLU A 221 15.93 -15.31 -6.27
CA GLU A 221 15.89 -16.76 -6.05
C GLU A 221 17.17 -17.46 -6.55
N LYS A 222 17.56 -17.19 -7.79
CA LYS A 222 18.78 -17.73 -8.37
C LYS A 222 20.03 -17.31 -7.58
N SER A 223 20.05 -16.08 -7.07
CA SER A 223 21.20 -15.53 -6.34
C SER A 223 21.38 -16.18 -4.95
N MET A 224 20.31 -16.74 -4.36
CA MET A 224 20.41 -17.50 -3.10
C MET A 224 21.27 -18.77 -3.27
N GLY A 225 21.22 -19.42 -4.43
CA GLY A 225 22.12 -20.55 -4.74
C GLY A 225 23.56 -20.13 -5.07
N GLY A 226 23.87 -18.83 -5.14
CA GLY A 226 25.16 -18.28 -5.51
C GLY A 226 26.06 -17.93 -4.33
N LYS A 227 27.31 -17.54 -4.64
CA LYS A 227 28.32 -17.19 -3.63
C LYS A 227 28.16 -15.77 -3.07
N ILE A 228 27.43 -14.87 -3.77
CA ILE A 228 27.34 -13.44 -3.37
C ILE A 228 26.28 -13.24 -2.30
N MET A 229 25.06 -13.75 -2.51
CA MET A 229 23.97 -13.57 -1.54
C MET A 229 23.87 -14.77 -0.58
N GLY A 230 23.98 -16.00 -1.09
CA GLY A 230 23.79 -17.21 -0.29
C GLY A 230 22.34 -17.42 0.18
N ASP A 231 22.05 -18.62 0.68
CA ASP A 231 20.74 -18.95 1.27
C ASP A 231 20.80 -18.69 2.78
N ASN A 232 20.23 -17.56 3.19
CA ASN A 232 20.11 -17.12 4.58
C ASN A 232 18.77 -16.40 4.77
N LEU A 233 18.42 -16.09 6.04
CA LEU A 233 17.15 -15.46 6.37
C LEU A 233 16.92 -14.15 5.58
N ALA A 234 17.93 -13.29 5.49
CA ALA A 234 17.84 -12.01 4.80
C ALA A 234 17.49 -12.20 3.31
N SER A 235 18.21 -13.10 2.61
CA SER A 235 17.95 -13.36 1.19
C SER A 235 16.58 -14.02 0.95
N ARG A 236 16.12 -14.89 1.85
CA ARG A 236 14.78 -15.48 1.78
C ARG A 236 13.68 -14.44 1.96
N ILE A 237 13.82 -13.56 2.95
CA ILE A 237 12.90 -12.43 3.17
C ILE A 237 12.86 -11.51 1.93
N MET A 238 14.04 -11.12 1.41
CA MET A 238 14.12 -10.29 0.21
C MET A 238 13.40 -10.93 -0.98
N TYR A 239 13.63 -12.21 -1.21
CA TYR A 239 12.97 -12.96 -2.29
C TYR A 239 11.44 -12.99 -2.11
N LYS A 240 10.96 -13.40 -0.94
CA LYS A 240 9.52 -13.56 -0.68
C LYS A 240 8.76 -12.25 -0.79
N VAL A 241 9.30 -11.18 -0.19
CA VAL A 241 8.69 -9.85 -0.27
C VAL A 241 8.72 -9.32 -1.71
N ALA A 242 9.85 -9.47 -2.41
CA ALA A 242 9.97 -9.03 -3.81
C ALA A 242 9.03 -9.81 -4.73
N SER A 243 8.90 -11.14 -4.57
CA SER A 243 8.06 -11.97 -5.43
C SER A 243 6.59 -11.56 -5.33
N CYS A 244 6.07 -11.39 -4.11
CA CYS A 244 4.70 -10.93 -3.90
C CYS A 244 4.49 -9.52 -4.47
N ALA A 245 5.44 -8.60 -4.25
CA ALA A 245 5.34 -7.24 -4.74
C ALA A 245 5.43 -7.17 -6.28
N GLU A 246 6.33 -7.92 -6.91
CA GLU A 246 6.46 -8.00 -8.36
C GLU A 246 5.19 -8.58 -8.99
N GLY A 247 4.66 -9.69 -8.45
CA GLY A 247 3.41 -10.27 -8.88
C GLY A 247 2.24 -9.30 -8.81
N ARG A 248 2.08 -8.63 -7.65
CA ARG A 248 1.02 -7.65 -7.46
C ARG A 248 1.14 -6.46 -8.42
N MET A 249 2.34 -5.88 -8.57
CA MET A 249 2.55 -4.68 -9.40
C MET A 249 2.40 -4.96 -10.90
N THR A 250 2.51 -6.20 -11.32
CA THR A 250 2.33 -6.61 -12.73
C THR A 250 0.96 -7.20 -13.03
N GLY A 251 0.03 -7.15 -12.07
CA GLY A 251 -1.37 -7.51 -12.29
C GLY A 251 -1.67 -9.00 -12.10
N CYS A 252 -0.95 -9.67 -11.19
CA CYS A 252 -1.30 -11.01 -10.73
C CYS A 252 -2.79 -11.09 -10.32
N PRO A 253 -3.53 -12.15 -10.71
CA PRO A 253 -4.98 -12.24 -10.50
C PRO A 253 -5.39 -12.61 -9.06
N PHE A 254 -4.45 -12.68 -8.13
CA PHE A 254 -4.70 -13.00 -6.74
C PHE A 254 -4.70 -11.77 -5.84
N PRO A 255 -5.60 -11.69 -4.85
CA PRO A 255 -5.55 -10.64 -3.86
C PRO A 255 -4.32 -10.80 -2.95
N VAL A 256 -3.92 -9.70 -2.33
CA VAL A 256 -2.94 -9.69 -1.24
C VAL A 256 -3.58 -9.14 0.03
N MET A 257 -3.11 -9.54 1.19
CA MET A 257 -3.49 -8.90 2.44
C MET A 257 -2.81 -7.52 2.52
N SER A 258 -3.61 -6.48 2.67
CA SER A 258 -3.12 -5.11 2.84
C SER A 258 -2.81 -4.78 4.31
N SER A 259 -2.16 -3.65 4.53
CA SER A 259 -1.97 -3.04 5.84
C SER A 259 -1.89 -1.52 5.68
N ALA A 260 -2.51 -0.77 6.57
CA ALA A 260 -2.52 0.70 6.52
C ALA A 260 -2.91 1.26 5.14
N GLY A 261 -3.90 0.63 4.50
CA GLY A 261 -4.45 1.03 3.20
C GLY A 261 -3.59 0.69 1.98
N SER A 262 -2.54 -0.15 2.11
CA SER A 262 -1.68 -0.55 0.99
C SER A 262 -1.37 -2.05 0.99
N GLY A 263 -1.55 -2.71 -0.18
CA GLY A 263 -1.16 -4.11 -0.36
C GLY A 263 0.35 -4.34 -0.18
N ASN A 264 1.19 -3.43 -0.66
CA ASN A 264 2.64 -3.55 -0.50
C ASN A 264 3.09 -3.43 0.96
N HIS A 265 2.40 -2.64 1.79
CA HIS A 265 2.64 -2.64 3.24
C HIS A 265 2.34 -4.01 3.84
N GLY A 266 1.16 -4.57 3.51
CA GLY A 266 0.77 -5.89 4.00
C GLY A 266 1.71 -6.99 3.54
N ILE A 267 2.17 -6.97 2.28
CA ILE A 267 3.18 -7.89 1.75
C ILE A 267 4.47 -7.80 2.57
N THR A 268 5.00 -6.58 2.77
CA THR A 268 6.26 -6.38 3.49
C THR A 268 6.17 -6.92 4.91
N VAL A 269 5.11 -6.54 5.65
CA VAL A 269 4.91 -6.99 7.04
C VAL A 269 4.71 -8.51 7.10
N THR A 270 3.74 -9.02 6.34
CA THR A 270 3.31 -10.41 6.47
C THR A 270 4.38 -11.40 6.03
N MET A 271 4.99 -11.18 4.85
CA MET A 271 5.92 -12.15 4.29
C MET A 271 7.28 -12.14 4.98
N ALA A 272 7.78 -10.97 5.38
CA ALA A 272 9.03 -10.89 6.13
C ALA A 272 8.90 -11.57 7.51
N ILE A 273 7.79 -11.33 8.21
CA ILE A 273 7.54 -11.92 9.53
C ILE A 273 7.29 -13.44 9.41
N PHE A 274 6.55 -13.87 8.40
CA PHE A 274 6.33 -15.29 8.15
C PHE A 274 7.64 -16.05 7.93
N GLU A 275 8.52 -15.57 7.04
CA GLU A 275 9.83 -16.19 6.81
C GLU A 275 10.69 -16.21 8.08
N THR A 276 10.62 -15.14 8.88
CA THR A 276 11.32 -15.07 10.17
C THR A 276 10.78 -16.08 11.18
N ALA A 277 9.45 -16.17 11.30
CA ALA A 277 8.79 -17.13 12.21
C ALA A 277 9.10 -18.58 11.83
N MET A 278 9.09 -18.89 10.52
CA MET A 278 9.51 -20.21 10.03
C MET A 278 10.96 -20.52 10.35
N TYR A 279 11.84 -19.53 10.24
CA TYR A 279 13.27 -19.69 10.56
C TYR A 279 13.51 -19.99 12.06
N PHE A 280 12.73 -19.35 12.94
CA PHE A 280 12.82 -19.56 14.40
C PHE A 280 11.89 -20.66 14.92
N HIS A 281 11.17 -21.37 14.04
CA HIS A 281 10.22 -22.44 14.41
C HIS A 281 9.12 -21.96 15.37
N SER A 282 8.62 -20.74 15.18
CA SER A 282 7.59 -20.15 16.01
C SER A 282 6.24 -20.85 15.84
N THR A 283 5.44 -20.88 16.89
CA THR A 283 4.05 -21.39 16.86
C THR A 283 3.12 -20.42 16.10
N ASP A 284 1.95 -20.91 15.69
CA ASP A 284 0.92 -20.07 15.05
C ASP A 284 0.47 -18.93 15.95
N LEU A 285 0.38 -19.15 17.26
CA LEU A 285 0.04 -18.09 18.22
C LEU A 285 1.11 -17.00 18.29
N GLU A 286 2.40 -17.38 18.34
CA GLU A 286 3.51 -16.41 18.31
C GLU A 286 3.50 -15.63 17.00
N LEU A 287 3.33 -16.30 15.85
CA LEU A 287 3.22 -15.65 14.56
C LEU A 287 2.03 -14.67 14.52
N CYS A 288 0.86 -15.06 15.00
CA CYS A 288 -0.32 -14.18 15.06
C CYS A 288 -0.07 -12.93 15.92
N ARG A 289 0.54 -13.08 17.10
CA ARG A 289 0.86 -11.97 18.00
C ARG A 289 1.87 -11.00 17.39
N VAL A 290 2.91 -11.54 16.76
CA VAL A 290 3.93 -10.70 16.11
C VAL A 290 3.38 -10.00 14.88
N LEU A 291 2.54 -10.67 14.08
CA LEU A 291 1.83 -10.02 12.97
C LEU A 291 0.93 -8.89 13.48
N ALA A 292 0.15 -9.12 14.56
CA ALA A 292 -0.69 -8.09 15.15
C ALA A 292 0.14 -6.88 15.62
N PHE A 293 1.25 -7.11 16.34
CA PHE A 293 2.19 -6.08 16.74
C PHE A 293 2.70 -5.27 15.55
N ALA A 294 3.20 -5.95 14.54
CA ALA A 294 3.82 -5.28 13.38
C ALA A 294 2.81 -4.52 12.53
N HIS A 295 1.60 -5.05 12.33
CA HIS A 295 0.54 -4.31 11.63
C HIS A 295 0.10 -3.08 12.40
N MET A 296 -0.06 -3.15 13.72
CA MET A 296 -0.36 -1.99 14.54
C MET A 296 0.76 -0.95 14.49
N LEU A 297 2.02 -1.38 14.60
CA LEU A 297 3.18 -0.48 14.53
C LEU A 297 3.31 0.15 13.14
N ASN A 298 3.01 -0.59 12.06
CA ASN A 298 2.96 -0.04 10.72
C ASN A 298 1.89 1.05 10.59
N VAL A 299 0.68 0.84 11.11
CA VAL A 299 -0.39 1.85 11.15
C VAL A 299 0.08 3.07 11.97
N TYR A 300 0.66 2.84 13.15
CA TYR A 300 1.18 3.88 14.04
C TYR A 300 2.22 4.79 13.36
N ILE A 301 3.19 4.20 12.65
CA ILE A 301 4.20 4.96 11.89
C ILE A 301 3.53 5.70 10.73
N LYS A 302 2.61 5.03 10.03
CA LYS A 302 1.91 5.59 8.88
C LYS A 302 1.02 6.79 9.23
N MET A 303 0.44 6.82 10.41
CA MET A 303 -0.31 7.97 10.91
C MET A 303 0.55 9.23 11.04
N ARG A 304 1.86 9.09 11.30
CA ARG A 304 2.80 10.20 11.41
C ARG A 304 3.41 10.59 10.06
N THR A 305 3.70 9.61 9.20
CA THR A 305 4.32 9.87 7.89
C THR A 305 3.32 10.23 6.79
N GLY A 306 2.01 10.04 7.02
CA GLY A 306 0.93 10.36 6.09
C GLY A 306 0.47 9.17 5.25
N LYS A 307 -0.83 9.10 4.92
CA LYS A 307 -1.43 8.00 4.12
C LYS A 307 -0.88 7.94 2.70
N LEU A 308 -0.85 9.08 2.01
CA LEU A 308 -0.14 9.28 0.75
C LEU A 308 1.01 10.24 1.02
N SER A 309 2.23 9.76 0.96
CA SER A 309 3.42 10.56 1.24
C SER A 309 4.45 10.40 0.13
N ALA A 310 5.29 11.41 -0.02
CA ALA A 310 6.46 11.35 -0.88
C ALA A 310 7.51 10.34 -0.38
N MET A 311 7.40 9.95 0.89
CA MET A 311 8.20 8.89 1.49
C MET A 311 7.61 7.52 1.15
N CYS A 312 8.46 6.54 0.81
CA CYS A 312 8.03 5.18 0.49
C CYS A 312 7.50 4.46 1.73
N GLY A 313 6.19 4.55 2.00
CA GLY A 313 5.58 3.95 3.19
C GLY A 313 5.84 2.45 3.32
N CYS A 314 5.78 1.70 2.22
CA CYS A 314 6.02 0.26 2.20
C CYS A 314 7.48 -0.09 2.56
N GLY A 315 8.44 0.71 2.05
CA GLY A 315 9.86 0.53 2.33
C GLY A 315 10.28 1.09 3.68
N ILE A 316 9.55 2.09 4.23
CA ILE A 316 9.95 2.77 5.47
C ILE A 316 9.08 2.32 6.63
N ALA A 317 7.78 2.63 6.64
CA ALA A 317 6.92 2.33 7.77
C ALA A 317 6.75 0.81 7.99
N ALA A 318 6.44 0.06 6.92
CA ALA A 318 6.27 -1.38 7.03
C ALA A 318 7.59 -2.10 7.36
N ALA A 319 8.71 -1.74 6.72
CA ALA A 319 9.98 -2.40 7.03
C ALA A 319 10.52 -2.02 8.42
N THR A 320 10.22 -0.81 8.93
CA THR A 320 10.56 -0.45 10.32
C THR A 320 9.76 -1.32 11.31
N SER A 321 8.48 -1.59 11.03
CA SER A 321 7.70 -2.51 11.86
C SER A 321 8.21 -3.95 11.77
N VAL A 322 8.74 -4.36 10.61
CA VAL A 322 9.39 -5.67 10.43
C VAL A 322 10.67 -5.77 11.27
N ALA A 323 11.52 -4.75 11.30
CA ALA A 323 12.74 -4.77 12.13
C ALA A 323 12.40 -4.97 13.61
N ALA A 324 11.41 -4.22 14.12
CA ALA A 324 10.89 -4.37 15.47
C ALA A 324 10.32 -5.78 15.74
N ALA A 325 9.59 -6.35 14.76
CA ALA A 325 9.00 -7.68 14.83
C ALA A 325 10.05 -8.80 14.80
N ILE A 326 11.14 -8.64 14.06
CA ILE A 326 12.27 -9.60 14.06
C ILE A 326 12.91 -9.63 15.43
N VAL A 327 13.13 -8.48 16.09
CA VAL A 327 13.63 -8.41 17.47
C VAL A 327 12.67 -9.11 18.43
N TYR A 328 11.35 -8.90 18.26
CA TYR A 328 10.31 -9.58 19.05
C TYR A 328 10.43 -11.11 18.92
N LEU A 329 10.54 -11.66 17.70
CA LEU A 329 10.66 -13.10 17.46
C LEU A 329 11.96 -13.69 18.01
N GLN A 330 13.02 -12.90 18.09
CA GLN A 330 14.28 -13.29 18.73
C GLN A 330 14.22 -13.24 20.27
N GLY A 331 13.08 -12.85 20.87
CA GLY A 331 12.93 -12.69 22.32
C GLY A 331 13.64 -11.46 22.87
N GLY A 332 13.86 -10.44 22.04
CA GLY A 332 14.48 -9.19 22.45
C GLY A 332 13.60 -8.34 23.39
N SER A 333 14.23 -7.46 24.13
CA SER A 333 13.56 -6.54 25.08
C SER A 333 12.83 -5.42 24.34
N LYS A 334 11.92 -4.71 25.05
CA LYS A 334 11.26 -3.51 24.52
C LYS A 334 12.25 -2.42 24.13
N GLU A 335 13.37 -2.31 24.86
CA GLU A 335 14.46 -1.40 24.52
C GLU A 335 15.08 -1.78 23.17
N GLN A 336 15.40 -3.05 22.96
CA GLN A 336 15.95 -3.55 21.69
C GLN A 336 14.96 -3.37 20.52
N ILE A 337 13.65 -3.56 20.77
CA ILE A 337 12.59 -3.24 19.78
C ILE A 337 12.66 -1.75 19.39
N GLY A 338 12.77 -0.84 20.38
CA GLY A 338 12.95 0.59 20.14
C GLY A 338 14.22 0.92 19.37
N ASN A 339 15.32 0.27 19.72
CA ASN A 339 16.62 0.43 19.06
C ASN A 339 16.58 0.02 17.58
N ALA A 340 15.87 -1.05 17.24
CA ALA A 340 15.68 -1.46 15.85
C ALA A 340 14.89 -0.39 15.03
N ILE A 341 13.88 0.25 15.64
CA ILE A 341 13.13 1.35 15.02
C ILE A 341 14.04 2.55 14.75
N ILE A 342 14.87 2.93 15.73
CA ILE A 342 15.81 4.06 15.61
C ILE A 342 16.84 3.76 14.51
N ASN A 343 17.41 2.56 14.47
CA ASN A 343 18.36 2.14 13.44
C ASN A 343 17.74 2.18 12.03
N MET A 344 16.48 1.75 11.89
CA MET A 344 15.76 1.83 10.62
C MET A 344 15.53 3.28 10.17
N ALA A 345 15.14 4.15 11.09
CA ALA A 345 14.94 5.57 10.79
C ALA A 345 16.24 6.23 10.30
N ALA A 346 17.35 5.95 10.95
CA ALA A 346 18.67 6.44 10.55
C ALA A 346 19.09 5.98 9.14
N ASN A 347 18.65 4.76 8.75
CA ASN A 347 19.12 4.10 7.54
C ASN A 347 18.31 4.46 6.30
N ILE A 348 16.96 4.35 6.36
CA ILE A 348 16.15 4.34 5.14
C ILE A 348 15.09 5.44 5.02
N THR A 349 15.04 6.41 5.95
CA THR A 349 14.00 7.47 5.94
C THR A 349 13.98 8.27 4.63
N GLY A 350 15.12 8.38 3.93
CA GLY A 350 15.22 9.07 2.64
C GLY A 350 14.69 8.29 1.42
N MET A 351 14.15 7.09 1.57
CA MET A 351 13.61 6.33 0.44
C MET A 351 12.32 6.99 -0.08
N ILE A 352 12.36 7.57 -1.27
CA ILE A 352 11.21 8.24 -1.89
C ILE A 352 10.20 7.26 -2.46
N CYS A 353 8.93 7.66 -2.49
CA CYS A 353 7.86 7.03 -3.23
C CYS A 353 7.70 7.72 -4.60
N ASP A 354 8.07 7.04 -5.65
CA ASP A 354 7.95 7.49 -7.03
C ASP A 354 6.82 6.75 -7.78
N GLY A 355 5.75 6.40 -7.09
CA GLY A 355 4.55 5.76 -7.63
C GLY A 355 4.53 4.23 -7.55
N GLY A 356 3.35 3.65 -7.77
CA GLY A 356 3.15 2.20 -7.85
C GLY A 356 3.66 1.64 -9.17
N LYS A 357 4.62 0.72 -9.11
CA LYS A 357 5.26 0.12 -10.30
C LYS A 357 6.05 -1.13 -9.93
N VAL A 358 6.47 -1.90 -10.91
CA VAL A 358 7.28 -3.11 -10.71
C VAL A 358 8.55 -2.86 -9.87
N GLY A 359 9.15 -1.67 -9.99
CA GLY A 359 10.31 -1.26 -9.19
C GLY A 359 10.04 -1.21 -7.68
N CYS A 360 8.78 -1.23 -7.23
CA CYS A 360 8.45 -1.38 -5.81
C CYS A 360 9.03 -2.68 -5.23
N ALA A 361 9.04 -3.78 -5.99
CA ALA A 361 9.62 -5.04 -5.56
C ALA A 361 11.09 -4.88 -5.13
N LEU A 362 11.86 -4.10 -5.87
CA LEU A 362 13.27 -3.82 -5.54
C LEU A 362 13.41 -2.99 -4.26
N LYS A 363 12.58 -1.94 -4.10
CA LYS A 363 12.57 -1.10 -2.89
C LYS A 363 12.21 -1.92 -1.65
N LEU A 364 11.22 -2.80 -1.76
CA LEU A 364 10.77 -3.63 -0.65
C LEU A 364 11.82 -4.68 -0.27
N ALA A 365 12.51 -5.29 -1.24
CA ALA A 365 13.63 -6.19 -0.97
C ALA A 365 14.75 -5.47 -0.20
N THR A 366 15.15 -4.28 -0.66
CA THR A 366 16.17 -3.45 0.00
C THR A 366 15.78 -3.11 1.43
N ALA A 367 14.54 -2.64 1.64
CA ALA A 367 14.05 -2.25 2.95
C ALA A 367 13.93 -3.44 3.91
N SER A 368 13.53 -4.62 3.39
CA SER A 368 13.46 -5.86 4.18
C SER A 368 14.85 -6.32 4.62
N ASN A 369 15.87 -6.19 3.75
CA ASN A 369 17.24 -6.46 4.13
C ASN A 369 17.75 -5.48 5.20
N ALA A 370 17.43 -4.19 5.07
CA ALA A 370 17.74 -3.19 6.09
C ALA A 370 17.06 -3.50 7.43
N ALA A 371 15.84 -4.06 7.40
CA ALA A 371 15.14 -4.50 8.62
C ALA A 371 15.89 -5.62 9.34
N VAL A 372 16.36 -6.64 8.63
CA VAL A 372 17.18 -7.72 9.21
C VAL A 372 18.46 -7.15 9.82
N MET A 373 19.17 -6.29 9.09
CA MET A 373 20.40 -5.67 9.60
C MET A 373 20.14 -4.83 10.85
N SER A 374 19.07 -4.03 10.86
CA SER A 374 18.72 -3.15 11.99
C SER A 374 18.30 -3.94 13.22
N SER A 375 17.63 -5.09 13.05
CA SER A 375 17.27 -5.99 14.14
C SER A 375 18.51 -6.65 14.75
N GLU A 376 19.44 -7.13 13.94
CA GLU A 376 20.69 -7.73 14.42
C GLU A 376 21.55 -6.72 15.20
N LEU A 377 21.68 -5.49 14.71
CA LEU A 377 22.35 -4.41 15.43
C LEU A 377 21.70 -4.19 16.82
N ALA A 378 20.37 -4.08 16.85
CA ALA A 378 19.63 -3.85 18.09
C ALA A 378 19.76 -5.01 19.08
N MET A 379 19.72 -6.27 18.61
CA MET A 379 19.93 -7.46 19.45
C MET A 379 21.33 -7.48 20.08
N ASN A 380 22.33 -6.91 19.41
CA ASN A 380 23.69 -6.78 19.90
C ASN A 380 23.96 -5.44 20.65
N GLY A 381 22.92 -4.70 21.03
CA GLY A 381 23.03 -3.45 21.79
C GLY A 381 23.58 -2.26 20.99
N VAL A 382 23.56 -2.35 19.66
CA VAL A 382 24.02 -1.26 18.77
C VAL A 382 22.84 -0.44 18.32
N VAL A 383 22.84 0.85 18.69
CA VAL A 383 21.82 1.82 18.31
C VAL A 383 22.47 3.14 17.91
N ILE A 384 21.90 3.80 16.88
CA ILE A 384 22.35 5.13 16.48
C ILE A 384 22.00 6.14 17.60
N PRO A 385 23.01 6.92 18.09
CA PRO A 385 22.78 7.82 19.22
C PRO A 385 21.75 8.90 18.92
N ALA A 386 21.03 9.35 19.97
CA ALA A 386 20.15 10.50 19.90
C ALA A 386 20.92 11.74 19.39
N SER A 387 20.21 12.62 18.66
CA SER A 387 20.78 13.79 17.96
C SER A 387 21.71 13.48 16.78
N ASN A 388 21.87 12.22 16.40
CA ASN A 388 22.56 11.85 15.19
C ASN A 388 21.55 11.85 14.01
N GLY A 389 21.52 12.96 13.26
CA GLY A 389 20.53 13.17 12.22
C GLY A 389 19.11 13.34 12.79
N ILE A 390 18.18 12.47 12.33
CA ILE A 390 16.77 12.49 12.75
C ILE A 390 16.48 11.61 13.97
N CYS A 391 17.49 10.91 14.50
CA CYS A 391 17.32 10.01 15.64
C CYS A 391 17.10 10.80 16.93
N ALA A 392 16.20 10.35 17.77
CA ALA A 392 15.89 10.89 19.08
C ALA A 392 16.17 9.87 20.18
N ALA A 393 15.91 10.22 21.44
CA ALA A 393 16.15 9.36 22.58
C ALA A 393 15.15 8.19 22.67
N THR A 394 13.98 8.35 22.08
CA THR A 394 12.90 7.34 22.07
C THR A 394 12.50 6.96 20.65
N PRO A 395 11.97 5.75 20.44
CA PRO A 395 11.43 5.35 19.13
C PRO A 395 10.24 6.23 18.73
N GLU A 396 9.40 6.68 19.64
CA GLU A 396 8.24 7.53 19.38
C GLU A 396 8.66 8.90 18.83
N GLU A 397 9.64 9.55 19.45
CA GLU A 397 10.20 10.83 18.99
C GLU A 397 10.90 10.66 17.63
N THR A 398 11.64 9.55 17.43
CA THR A 398 12.27 9.23 16.15
C THR A 398 11.23 9.05 15.06
N ILE A 399 10.12 8.33 15.33
CA ILE A 399 9.00 8.19 14.37
C ILE A 399 8.35 9.55 14.10
N ALA A 400 8.20 10.42 15.10
CA ALA A 400 7.69 11.78 14.90
C ALA A 400 8.61 12.61 13.99
N ASN A 401 9.93 12.48 14.15
CA ASN A 401 10.92 13.11 13.26
C ASN A 401 10.83 12.59 11.82
N MET A 402 10.62 11.27 11.62
CA MET A 402 10.32 10.71 10.29
C MET A 402 9.08 11.37 9.69
N GLY A 403 8.03 11.58 10.49
CA GLY A 403 6.83 12.30 10.09
C GLY A 403 7.12 13.73 9.63
N THR A 404 7.97 14.46 10.35
CA THR A 404 8.39 15.82 10.00
C THR A 404 9.21 15.85 8.69
N VAL A 405 10.08 14.87 8.47
CA VAL A 405 10.79 14.72 7.18
C VAL A 405 9.81 14.45 6.05
N SER A 406 8.79 13.61 6.28
CA SER A 406 7.73 13.35 5.30
C SER A 406 6.93 14.61 4.98
N LYS A 407 6.42 15.30 6.01
CA LYS A 407 5.64 16.55 5.89
C LYS A 407 5.98 17.49 7.07
N PRO A 408 6.53 18.67 6.84
CA PRO A 408 6.63 19.40 5.55
C PRO A 408 7.87 19.08 4.70
N GLY A 409 8.84 18.28 5.20
CA GLY A 409 10.17 18.18 4.59
C GLY A 409 10.20 17.73 3.11
N MET A 410 9.27 16.86 2.68
CA MET A 410 9.21 16.32 1.32
C MET A 410 7.99 16.80 0.53
N THR A 411 7.39 17.95 0.88
CA THR A 411 6.13 18.44 0.29
C THR A 411 6.19 18.58 -1.23
N GLU A 412 7.31 19.03 -1.78
CA GLU A 412 7.50 19.27 -3.21
C GLU A 412 7.81 17.98 -4.01
N THR A 413 8.14 16.89 -3.32
CA THR A 413 8.63 15.67 -3.98
C THR A 413 7.57 15.03 -4.86
N ASP A 414 6.31 14.97 -4.44
CA ASP A 414 5.23 14.38 -5.24
C ASP A 414 5.01 15.14 -6.54
N THR A 415 4.98 16.48 -6.47
CA THR A 415 4.87 17.36 -7.65
C THR A 415 6.08 17.19 -8.57
N THR A 416 7.28 17.17 -7.99
CA THR A 416 8.53 16.97 -8.75
C THR A 416 8.52 15.63 -9.48
N VAL A 417 8.16 14.55 -8.80
CA VAL A 417 8.08 13.21 -9.42
C VAL A 417 7.09 13.19 -10.57
N VAL A 418 5.90 13.78 -10.39
CA VAL A 418 4.89 13.85 -11.46
C VAL A 418 5.41 14.61 -12.68
N THR A 419 6.21 15.66 -12.50
CA THR A 419 6.78 16.46 -13.63
C THR A 419 7.92 15.77 -14.35
N LEU A 420 8.59 14.79 -13.72
CA LEU A 420 9.67 14.02 -14.33
C LEU A 420 9.17 12.86 -15.21
N GLU A 421 7.84 12.69 -15.31
CA GLU A 421 7.28 11.56 -16.01
C GLU A 421 7.49 11.59 -17.51
N VAL A 422 7.87 10.43 -17.99
CA VAL A 422 7.84 10.11 -19.43
C VAL A 422 6.38 9.98 -19.87
N PRO A 423 5.97 10.56 -21.01
CA PRO A 423 4.61 10.47 -21.53
C PRO A 423 4.09 9.03 -21.56
N ILE A 424 2.81 8.84 -21.28
CA ILE A 424 2.10 7.55 -21.18
C ILE A 424 2.27 6.67 -22.44
N GLU A 425 2.57 7.24 -23.57
CA GLU A 425 2.89 6.57 -24.86
C GLU A 425 4.02 5.54 -24.72
N TYR A 426 5.00 5.77 -23.85
CA TYR A 426 6.09 4.83 -23.55
C TYR A 426 5.68 3.60 -22.73
N VAL A 427 4.54 3.62 -22.07
CA VAL A 427 4.11 2.51 -21.20
C VAL A 427 3.71 1.28 -22.02
N ASP A 428 3.20 1.46 -23.22
CA ASP A 428 2.87 0.35 -24.12
C ASP A 428 4.13 -0.28 -24.76
N GLU A 429 5.16 0.51 -25.04
CA GLU A 429 6.47 0.00 -25.47
C GLU A 429 7.18 -0.79 -24.37
N VAL A 430 7.14 -0.30 -23.14
CA VAL A 430 7.68 -1.02 -21.98
C VAL A 430 6.98 -2.38 -21.80
N ARG A 431 5.68 -2.48 -22.06
CA ARG A 431 4.95 -3.76 -22.02
C ARG A 431 5.32 -4.74 -23.11
N SER A 432 5.67 -4.27 -24.30
CA SER A 432 6.15 -5.17 -25.39
C SER A 432 7.46 -5.85 -24.99
N ILE A 433 8.33 -5.13 -24.29
CA ILE A 433 9.60 -5.67 -23.74
C ILE A 433 9.33 -6.79 -22.70
N TYR A 434 8.20 -6.74 -21.99
CA TYR A 434 7.83 -7.76 -20.99
C TYR A 434 7.10 -8.97 -21.57
N ARG A 435 6.56 -8.88 -22.80
CA ARG A 435 5.81 -9.95 -23.45
C ARG A 435 6.65 -10.82 -24.40
N GLU A 436 7.79 -10.33 -24.87
CA GLU A 436 8.64 -11.00 -25.86
C GLU A 436 9.83 -11.76 -25.22
N LYS A 437 9.86 -11.92 -23.93
CA LYS A 437 10.83 -12.75 -23.19
C LYS A 437 10.11 -13.81 -22.36
#